data_834343d18267b7646c4e5e9faf37082e
#
_entry.id   834343d18267b7646c4e5e9faf37082e
#
_cell.length_a   1.000
_cell.length_b   1.000
_cell.length_c   1.000
_cell.angle_alpha   90.00
_cell.angle_beta   90.00
_cell.angle_gamma   90.00
#
_symmetry.space_group_name_H-M   'P 1'
#
loop_
_entity.id
_entity.type
_entity.pdbx_description
1 polymer ?
#
loop_
_entity_poly.entity_id
_entity_poly.type
_entity_poly.pdbx_seq_one_letter_code
_entity_poly.pdbx_strand_id
1 'polypeptide(L)'
;KRYHIHHPFHLAMNSGKCTREQVQGWVYNRFYYQISIPIKDAAILANMPDRDQRRKWIQRIIDHDGIEGHDGGIEAWLRLAEACALRREDVTSLKYVLPGVRFAVDAYVNFARRAPWQEAACSSLTELFAPEIHQKRLDSWPQHYPWIETEGYTYFRKRLSEARRDVEHGLQITLEYFKTRAEQERALGILQFKLDVLWSMLDAMQINYGIGETRHV
;
A
#
# COMPACT_ATOMS: atom_id res chain seq x y z
N LYS A 1 -9.40 12.32 9.41
CA LYS A 1 -9.08 11.77 10.74
C LYS A 1 -8.81 10.26 10.75
N ARG A 2 -9.14 9.52 9.67
CA ARG A 2 -8.87 8.07 9.53
C ARG A 2 -7.69 7.76 8.61
N TYR A 3 -6.68 8.60 8.57
CA TYR A 3 -5.48 8.24 7.85
C TYR A 3 -4.74 7.14 8.63
N HIS A 4 -4.38 6.04 7.95
CA HIS A 4 -3.86 4.82 8.56
C HIS A 4 -2.58 5.01 9.39
N ILE A 5 -1.86 6.13 9.22
CA ILE A 5 -0.71 6.47 10.06
C ILE A 5 -1.08 6.71 11.53
N HIS A 6 -2.35 7.03 11.80
CA HIS A 6 -2.89 7.22 13.15
C HIS A 6 -3.52 5.94 13.72
N HIS A 7 -3.53 4.87 12.95
CA HIS A 7 -4.08 3.59 13.40
C HIS A 7 -3.21 2.99 14.52
N PRO A 8 -3.81 2.44 15.61
CA PRO A 8 -3.04 1.89 16.72
C PRO A 8 -2.00 0.86 16.31
N PHE A 9 -2.34 -0.03 15.37
CA PHE A 9 -1.40 -1.01 14.81
C PHE A 9 -0.20 -0.33 14.15
N HIS A 10 -0.41 0.69 13.33
CA HIS A 10 0.65 1.42 12.65
C HIS A 10 1.56 2.14 13.66
N LEU A 11 0.98 2.78 14.68
CA LEU A 11 1.72 3.45 15.73
C LEU A 11 2.55 2.47 16.56
N ALA A 12 1.98 1.32 16.93
CA ALA A 12 2.70 0.28 17.66
C ALA A 12 3.88 -0.27 16.85
N MET A 13 3.67 -0.51 15.55
CA MET A 13 4.72 -1.03 14.66
C MET A 13 5.89 -0.04 14.52
N ASN A 14 5.63 1.26 14.37
CA ASN A 14 6.70 2.25 14.22
C ASN A 14 7.35 2.66 15.54
N SER A 15 6.77 2.31 16.69
CA SER A 15 7.35 2.54 18.02
C SER A 15 7.98 1.29 18.66
N GLY A 16 8.14 0.21 17.88
CA GLY A 16 8.77 -1.02 18.37
C GLY A 16 7.93 -1.86 19.32
N LYS A 17 6.62 -1.60 19.42
CA LYS A 17 5.72 -2.29 20.37
C LYS A 17 5.08 -3.55 19.78
N CYS A 18 5.32 -3.86 18.50
CA CYS A 18 4.84 -5.08 17.88
C CYS A 18 5.77 -6.26 18.19
N THR A 19 5.18 -7.41 18.44
CA THR A 19 5.92 -8.67 18.48
C THR A 19 6.40 -9.07 17.09
N ARG A 20 7.32 -10.03 17.01
CA ARG A 20 7.77 -10.60 15.74
C ARG A 20 6.60 -11.15 14.92
N GLU A 21 5.70 -11.89 15.55
CA GLU A 21 4.50 -12.44 14.90
C GLU A 21 3.60 -11.35 14.31
N GLN A 22 3.41 -10.24 15.01
CA GLN A 22 2.60 -9.11 14.55
C GLN A 22 3.24 -8.42 13.33
N VAL A 23 4.56 -8.22 13.33
CA VAL A 23 5.28 -7.67 12.17
C VAL A 23 5.22 -8.64 10.99
N GLN A 24 5.45 -9.92 11.21
CA GLN A 24 5.34 -10.96 10.19
C GLN A 24 3.91 -11.04 9.62
N GLY A 25 2.89 -10.98 10.47
CA GLY A 25 1.49 -10.93 10.08
C GLY A 25 1.17 -9.72 9.20
N TRP A 26 1.73 -8.55 9.53
CA TRP A 26 1.61 -7.37 8.68
C TRP A 26 2.26 -7.59 7.31
N VAL A 27 3.45 -8.18 7.25
CA VAL A 27 4.15 -8.45 5.98
C VAL A 27 3.34 -9.40 5.10
N TYR A 28 2.78 -10.49 5.64
CA TYR A 28 1.89 -11.41 4.92
C TYR A 28 0.66 -10.70 4.34
N ASN A 29 -0.05 -9.97 5.18
CA ASN A 29 -1.31 -9.35 4.81
C ASN A 29 -1.12 -8.19 3.83
N ARG A 30 -0.07 -7.41 4.02
CA ARG A 30 0.26 -6.29 3.13
C ARG A 30 0.73 -6.77 1.75
N PHE A 31 1.27 -7.99 1.63
CA PHE A 31 1.63 -8.57 0.34
C PHE A 31 0.44 -8.67 -0.61
N TYR A 32 -0.74 -9.04 -0.12
CA TYR A 32 -1.95 -9.06 -0.95
C TYR A 32 -2.28 -7.69 -1.56
N TYR A 33 -2.11 -6.64 -0.79
CA TYR A 33 -2.23 -5.28 -1.32
C TYR A 33 -1.14 -4.98 -2.36
N GLN A 34 0.11 -5.41 -2.14
CA GLN A 34 1.21 -5.14 -3.09
C GLN A 34 0.94 -5.76 -4.47
N ILE A 35 0.55 -7.02 -4.53
CA ILE A 35 0.23 -7.68 -5.80
C ILE A 35 -1.05 -7.13 -6.45
N SER A 36 -1.90 -6.48 -5.69
CA SER A 36 -3.14 -5.87 -6.18
C SER A 36 -2.92 -4.45 -6.75
N ILE A 37 -1.81 -3.79 -6.45
CA ILE A 37 -1.50 -2.45 -6.98
C ILE A 37 -1.39 -2.47 -8.50
N PRO A 38 -0.55 -3.32 -9.15
CA PRO A 38 -0.47 -3.33 -10.61
C PRO A 38 -1.79 -3.75 -11.26
N ILE A 39 -2.58 -4.63 -10.64
CA ILE A 39 -3.91 -5.02 -11.14
C ILE A 39 -4.86 -3.81 -11.13
N LYS A 40 -4.86 -3.03 -10.04
CA LYS A 40 -5.62 -1.78 -9.94
C LYS A 40 -5.15 -0.75 -10.97
N ASP A 41 -3.83 -0.60 -11.14
CA ASP A 41 -3.27 0.35 -12.10
C ASP A 41 -3.53 -0.06 -13.56
N ALA A 42 -3.53 -1.36 -13.86
CA ALA A 42 -3.95 -1.89 -15.16
C ALA A 42 -5.44 -1.62 -15.45
N ALA A 43 -6.31 -1.72 -14.45
CA ALA A 43 -7.73 -1.37 -14.59
C ALA A 43 -7.92 0.12 -14.89
N ILE A 44 -7.18 1.01 -14.25
CA ILE A 44 -7.18 2.45 -14.55
C ILE A 44 -6.66 2.69 -15.97
N LEU A 45 -5.54 2.06 -16.33
CA LEU A 45 -4.91 2.17 -17.65
C LEU A 45 -5.85 1.75 -18.77
N ALA A 46 -6.61 0.65 -18.58
CA ALA A 46 -7.57 0.15 -19.55
C ALA A 46 -8.71 1.13 -19.85
N ASN A 47 -9.08 1.96 -18.87
CA ASN A 47 -10.13 2.97 -18.99
C ASN A 47 -9.61 4.36 -19.44
N MET A 48 -8.31 4.51 -19.67
CA MET A 48 -7.63 5.76 -19.97
C MET A 48 -7.54 5.96 -21.49
N PRO A 49 -8.32 6.87 -22.13
CA PRO A 49 -8.35 7.02 -23.59
C PRO A 49 -7.11 7.73 -24.13
N ASP A 50 -6.52 8.62 -23.34
CA ASP A 50 -5.38 9.43 -23.75
C ASP A 50 -4.07 8.64 -23.72
N ARG A 51 -3.35 8.66 -24.86
CA ARG A 51 -2.10 7.90 -25.02
C ARG A 51 -0.96 8.42 -24.12
N ASP A 52 -0.87 9.73 -23.96
CA ASP A 52 0.25 10.32 -23.21
C ASP A 52 0.05 10.13 -21.72
N GLN A 53 -1.19 10.13 -21.24
CA GLN A 53 -1.53 9.73 -19.88
C GLN A 53 -1.20 8.24 -19.65
N ARG A 54 -1.54 7.34 -20.61
CA ARG A 54 -1.19 5.91 -20.49
C ARG A 54 0.31 5.68 -20.42
N ARG A 55 1.11 6.41 -21.21
CA ARG A 55 2.57 6.32 -21.19
C ARG A 55 3.18 6.68 -19.82
N LYS A 56 2.57 7.64 -19.13
CA LYS A 56 3.00 8.01 -17.78
C LYS A 56 2.50 7.00 -16.75
N TRP A 57 1.25 6.53 -16.88
CA TRP A 57 0.62 5.65 -15.90
C TRP A 57 1.20 4.24 -15.90
N ILE A 58 1.59 3.69 -17.05
CA ILE A 58 2.15 2.34 -17.16
C ILE A 58 3.40 2.13 -16.31
N GLN A 59 4.14 3.20 -16.03
CA GLN A 59 5.34 3.13 -15.20
C GLN A 59 5.05 2.60 -13.80
N ARG A 60 3.86 2.88 -13.26
CA ARG A 60 3.42 2.37 -11.94
C ARG A 60 3.32 0.84 -11.92
N ILE A 61 2.89 0.25 -13.03
CA ILE A 61 2.81 -1.21 -13.19
C ILE A 61 4.22 -1.78 -13.26
N ILE A 62 5.08 -1.19 -14.09
CA ILE A 62 6.48 -1.60 -14.25
C ILE A 62 7.24 -1.53 -12.92
N ASP A 63 7.03 -0.49 -12.14
CA ASP A 63 7.69 -0.32 -10.84
C ASP A 63 7.29 -1.41 -9.83
N HIS A 64 6.08 -1.97 -9.93
CA HIS A 64 5.61 -3.02 -9.03
C HIS A 64 5.89 -4.43 -9.56
N ASP A 65 5.55 -4.70 -10.83
CA ASP A 65 5.74 -6.03 -11.43
C ASP A 65 7.20 -6.29 -11.84
N GLY A 66 7.92 -5.22 -12.20
CA GLY A 66 9.24 -5.34 -12.79
C GLY A 66 9.19 -5.57 -14.31
N ILE A 67 10.35 -5.68 -14.91
CA ILE A 67 10.60 -6.07 -16.30
C ILE A 67 11.86 -6.94 -16.34
N GLU A 68 12.15 -7.53 -17.48
CA GLU A 68 13.39 -8.30 -17.67
C GLU A 68 14.62 -7.49 -17.26
N GLY A 69 15.42 -8.05 -16.35
CA GLY A 69 16.63 -7.41 -15.80
C GLY A 69 16.40 -6.38 -14.71
N HIS A 70 15.15 -6.12 -14.32
CA HIS A 70 14.83 -5.18 -13.25
C HIS A 70 13.69 -5.68 -12.36
N ASP A 71 14.04 -6.08 -11.12
CA ASP A 71 13.06 -6.51 -10.11
C ASP A 71 12.15 -5.35 -9.67
N GLY A 72 10.86 -5.58 -9.68
CA GLY A 72 9.86 -4.63 -9.21
C GLY A 72 9.66 -4.62 -7.70
N GLY A 73 8.67 -3.83 -7.26
CA GLY A 73 8.30 -3.69 -5.86
C GLY A 73 7.77 -4.97 -5.23
N ILE A 74 7.12 -5.84 -6.01
CA ILE A 74 6.62 -7.14 -5.53
C ILE A 74 7.78 -8.04 -5.12
N GLU A 75 8.82 -8.13 -5.95
CA GLU A 75 10.02 -8.89 -5.61
C GLU A 75 10.76 -8.29 -4.41
N ALA A 76 10.87 -6.98 -4.34
CA ALA A 76 11.46 -6.29 -3.19
C ALA A 76 10.65 -6.55 -1.89
N TRP A 77 9.31 -6.70 -1.99
CA TRP A 77 8.49 -7.09 -0.86
C TRP A 77 8.70 -8.55 -0.43
N LEU A 78 8.88 -9.45 -1.38
CA LEU A 78 9.21 -10.85 -1.06
C LEU A 78 10.57 -10.95 -0.34
N ARG A 79 11.57 -10.15 -0.74
CA ARG A 79 12.84 -10.05 -0.01
C ARG A 79 12.66 -9.48 1.41
N LEU A 80 11.75 -8.52 1.60
CA LEU A 80 11.38 -8.07 2.95
C LEU A 80 10.75 -9.20 3.77
N ALA A 81 9.91 -10.02 3.15
CA ALA A 81 9.32 -11.17 3.83
C ALA A 81 10.39 -12.20 4.25
N GLU A 82 11.33 -12.52 3.37
CA GLU A 82 12.46 -13.41 3.67
C GLU A 82 13.34 -12.82 4.77
N ALA A 83 13.63 -11.51 4.73
CA ALA A 83 14.36 -10.80 5.78
C ALA A 83 13.61 -10.81 7.14
N CYS A 84 12.27 -10.94 7.10
CA CYS A 84 11.46 -11.17 8.29
C CYS A 84 11.36 -12.66 8.69
N ALA A 85 12.19 -13.53 8.12
CA ALA A 85 12.20 -14.98 8.31
C ALA A 85 10.87 -15.67 7.94
N LEU A 86 10.22 -15.19 6.89
CA LEU A 86 9.05 -15.81 6.29
C LEU A 86 9.48 -16.60 5.04
N ARG A 87 8.87 -17.76 4.82
CA ARG A 87 9.14 -18.52 3.60
C ARG A 87 8.37 -17.89 2.44
N ARG A 88 9.03 -17.70 1.31
CA ARG A 88 8.48 -17.13 0.08
C ARG A 88 7.20 -17.84 -0.37
N GLU A 89 7.21 -19.17 -0.34
CA GLU A 89 6.06 -20.00 -0.74
C GLU A 89 4.84 -19.74 0.14
N ASP A 90 5.04 -19.50 1.43
CA ASP A 90 3.96 -19.20 2.34
C ASP A 90 3.34 -17.82 2.04
N VAL A 91 4.17 -16.84 1.66
CA VAL A 91 3.72 -15.49 1.31
C VAL A 91 2.97 -15.51 -0.03
N THR A 92 3.54 -16.14 -1.04
CA THR A 92 2.95 -16.21 -2.40
C THR A 92 1.68 -17.06 -2.47
N SER A 93 1.53 -18.05 -1.60
CA SER A 93 0.32 -18.87 -1.51
C SER A 93 -0.90 -18.10 -1.01
N LEU A 94 -0.70 -16.93 -0.38
CA LEU A 94 -1.76 -16.09 0.21
C LEU A 94 -2.61 -16.77 1.29
N LYS A 95 -2.18 -17.93 1.81
CA LYS A 95 -2.96 -18.72 2.77
C LYS A 95 -3.20 -18.02 4.11
N TYR A 96 -2.32 -17.08 4.49
CA TYR A 96 -2.40 -16.33 5.74
C TYR A 96 -3.02 -14.93 5.59
N VAL A 97 -3.51 -14.59 4.38
CA VAL A 97 -4.19 -13.32 4.15
C VAL A 97 -5.57 -13.35 4.77
N LEU A 98 -5.81 -12.46 5.71
CA LEU A 98 -7.07 -12.36 6.46
C LEU A 98 -8.25 -11.97 5.56
N PRO A 99 -9.45 -12.53 5.79
CA PRO A 99 -10.65 -12.18 5.01
C PRO A 99 -10.92 -10.67 4.96
N GLY A 100 -10.80 -9.95 6.09
CA GLY A 100 -11.01 -8.51 6.14
C GLY A 100 -10.01 -7.72 5.28
N VAL A 101 -8.76 -8.19 5.17
CA VAL A 101 -7.77 -7.62 4.26
C VAL A 101 -8.16 -7.85 2.80
N ARG A 102 -8.60 -9.08 2.44
CA ARG A 102 -9.09 -9.38 1.09
C ARG A 102 -10.27 -8.48 0.72
N PHE A 103 -11.30 -8.40 1.55
CA PHE A 103 -12.44 -7.53 1.29
C PHE A 103 -12.05 -6.08 1.05
N ALA A 104 -11.18 -5.51 1.89
CA ALA A 104 -10.74 -4.13 1.74
C ALA A 104 -9.97 -3.90 0.44
N VAL A 105 -9.03 -4.79 0.11
CA VAL A 105 -8.21 -4.69 -1.10
C VAL A 105 -9.05 -4.91 -2.36
N ASP A 106 -9.93 -5.91 -2.35
CA ASP A 106 -10.82 -6.21 -3.49
C ASP A 106 -11.81 -5.08 -3.74
N ALA A 107 -12.33 -4.45 -2.67
CA ALA A 107 -13.17 -3.25 -2.80
C ALA A 107 -12.42 -2.14 -3.55
N TYR A 108 -11.15 -1.93 -3.25
CA TYR A 108 -10.32 -0.93 -3.92
C TYR A 108 -10.06 -1.26 -5.39
N VAL A 109 -9.70 -2.51 -5.70
CA VAL A 109 -9.50 -2.96 -7.08
C VAL A 109 -10.80 -2.85 -7.89
N ASN A 110 -11.94 -3.24 -7.30
CA ASN A 110 -13.25 -3.14 -7.94
C ASN A 110 -13.70 -1.69 -8.14
N PHE A 111 -13.36 -0.78 -7.23
CA PHE A 111 -13.57 0.65 -7.44
C PHE A 111 -12.80 1.13 -8.68
N ALA A 112 -11.51 0.78 -8.79
CA ALA A 112 -10.69 1.17 -9.95
C ALA A 112 -11.20 0.62 -11.29
N ARG A 113 -11.82 -0.58 -11.28
CA ARG A 113 -12.42 -1.19 -12.48
C ARG A 113 -13.69 -0.49 -12.95
N ARG A 114 -14.48 0.10 -12.05
CA ARG A 114 -15.82 0.61 -12.31
C ARG A 114 -15.91 2.12 -12.38
N ALA A 115 -15.04 2.83 -11.70
CA ALA A 115 -15.05 4.29 -11.66
C ALA A 115 -14.47 4.88 -12.96
N PRO A 116 -14.87 6.12 -13.32
CA PRO A 116 -14.14 6.89 -14.28
C PRO A 116 -12.64 6.89 -13.95
N TRP A 117 -11.78 6.78 -14.95
CA TRP A 117 -10.34 6.62 -14.72
C TRP A 117 -9.72 7.77 -13.89
N GLN A 118 -10.25 8.99 -14.03
CA GLN A 118 -9.80 10.15 -13.25
C GLN A 118 -10.15 10.01 -11.76
N GLU A 119 -11.35 9.49 -11.45
CA GLU A 119 -11.74 9.19 -10.09
C GLU A 119 -10.89 8.07 -9.49
N ALA A 120 -10.62 7.03 -10.28
CA ALA A 120 -9.76 5.94 -9.89
C ALA A 120 -8.30 6.42 -9.66
N ALA A 121 -7.79 7.31 -10.52
CA ALA A 121 -6.49 7.95 -10.35
C ALA A 121 -6.44 8.81 -9.06
N CYS A 122 -7.49 9.60 -8.79
CA CYS A 122 -7.64 10.40 -7.58
C CYS A 122 -7.49 9.56 -6.30
N SER A 123 -8.02 8.34 -6.28
CA SER A 123 -7.91 7.45 -5.13
C SER A 123 -6.47 7.10 -4.76
N SER A 124 -5.53 7.21 -5.68
CA SER A 124 -4.10 6.97 -5.46
C SER A 124 -3.38 8.11 -4.71
N LEU A 125 -4.01 9.30 -4.56
CA LEU A 125 -3.39 10.46 -3.88
C LEU A 125 -3.11 10.22 -2.38
N THR A 126 -3.67 9.18 -1.77
CA THR A 126 -3.26 8.77 -0.42
C THR A 126 -1.78 8.36 -0.34
N GLU A 127 -1.13 8.15 -1.48
CA GLU A 127 0.31 7.89 -1.59
C GLU A 127 1.17 9.16 -1.39
N LEU A 128 0.55 10.36 -1.31
CA LEU A 128 1.24 11.63 -1.10
C LEU A 128 2.19 11.60 0.10
N PHE A 129 1.80 10.90 1.15
CA PHE A 129 2.59 10.76 2.38
C PHE A 129 3.40 9.46 2.44
N ALA A 130 3.41 8.65 1.36
CA ALA A 130 4.16 7.40 1.35
C ALA A 130 5.67 7.59 1.56
N PRO A 131 6.34 8.60 0.98
CA PRO A 131 7.76 8.84 1.26
C PRO A 131 8.05 9.03 2.75
N GLU A 132 7.26 9.85 3.46
CA GLU A 132 7.43 10.08 4.91
C GLU A 132 7.22 8.79 5.72
N ILE A 133 6.22 7.98 5.34
CA ILE A 133 5.94 6.70 5.98
C ILE A 133 7.10 5.72 5.80
N HIS A 134 7.66 5.65 4.60
CA HIS A 134 8.78 4.76 4.29
C HIS A 134 10.06 5.25 4.98
N GLN A 135 10.32 6.56 4.97
CA GLN A 135 11.48 7.13 5.68
C GLN A 135 11.40 6.82 7.18
N LYS A 136 10.23 7.03 7.81
CA LYS A 136 10.05 6.72 9.23
C LYS A 136 10.33 5.25 9.56
N ARG A 137 9.99 4.32 8.67
CA ARG A 137 10.34 2.91 8.85
C ARG A 137 11.83 2.65 8.73
N LEU A 138 12.48 3.25 7.75
CA LEU A 138 13.94 3.14 7.59
C LEU A 138 14.70 3.67 8.81
N ASP A 139 14.17 4.72 9.45
CA ASP A 139 14.80 5.34 10.62
C ASP A 139 14.54 4.53 11.92
N SER A 140 13.35 3.94 12.06
CA SER A 140 12.92 3.35 13.33
C SER A 140 13.07 1.82 13.39
N TRP A 141 12.78 1.12 12.32
CA TRP A 141 12.72 -0.35 12.33
C TRP A 141 14.05 -1.04 12.60
N PRO A 142 15.21 -0.58 12.09
CA PRO A 142 16.49 -1.21 12.41
C PRO A 142 16.80 -1.20 13.90
N GLN A 143 16.31 -0.17 14.63
CA GLN A 143 16.51 -0.06 16.08
C GLN A 143 15.51 -0.91 16.86
N HIS A 144 14.25 -0.99 16.39
CA HIS A 144 13.18 -1.70 17.09
C HIS A 144 13.11 -3.19 16.75
N TYR A 145 13.50 -3.56 15.55
CA TYR A 145 13.41 -4.92 15.00
C TYR A 145 14.77 -5.39 14.45
N PRO A 146 15.84 -5.49 15.29
CA PRO A 146 17.19 -5.85 14.85
C PRO A 146 17.28 -7.27 14.27
N TRP A 147 16.24 -8.07 14.40
CA TRP A 147 16.11 -9.39 13.80
C TRP A 147 15.69 -9.37 12.32
N ILE A 148 15.33 -8.22 11.75
CA ILE A 148 15.03 -8.05 10.33
C ILE A 148 16.35 -7.76 9.61
N GLU A 149 16.68 -8.58 8.62
CA GLU A 149 17.88 -8.39 7.81
C GLU A 149 17.81 -7.09 6.98
N THR A 150 18.93 -6.39 6.86
CA THR A 150 19.01 -5.04 6.27
C THR A 150 18.58 -4.99 4.81
N GLU A 151 18.79 -6.08 4.06
CA GLU A 151 18.39 -6.23 2.65
C GLU A 151 16.89 -6.08 2.46
N GLY A 152 16.08 -6.48 3.45
CA GLY A 152 14.62 -6.35 3.43
C GLY A 152 14.14 -4.91 3.31
N TYR A 153 14.94 -3.93 3.73
CA TYR A 153 14.54 -2.52 3.64
C TYR A 153 14.65 -1.93 2.23
N THR A 154 15.11 -2.69 1.24
CA THR A 154 15.23 -2.24 -0.16
C THR A 154 13.89 -1.76 -0.73
N TYR A 155 12.79 -2.44 -0.40
CA TYR A 155 11.45 -2.00 -0.79
C TYR A 155 11.17 -0.54 -0.35
N PHE A 156 11.42 -0.21 0.91
CA PHE A 156 11.14 1.13 1.43
C PHE A 156 12.05 2.18 0.81
N ARG A 157 13.33 1.86 0.54
CA ARG A 157 14.26 2.78 -0.12
C ARG A 157 13.82 3.12 -1.54
N LYS A 158 13.43 2.11 -2.35
CA LYS A 158 12.92 2.34 -3.72
C LYS A 158 11.67 3.23 -3.71
N ARG A 159 10.72 2.98 -2.80
CA ARG A 159 9.48 3.76 -2.72
C ARG A 159 9.65 5.23 -2.36
N LEU A 160 10.80 5.67 -1.85
CA LEU A 160 11.04 7.10 -1.56
C LEU A 160 11.03 7.97 -2.82
N SER A 161 11.58 7.49 -3.93
CA SER A 161 11.64 8.23 -5.21
C SER A 161 10.44 7.97 -6.11
N GLU A 162 10.01 6.70 -6.24
CA GLU A 162 8.92 6.31 -7.11
C GLU A 162 7.59 6.95 -6.70
N ALA A 163 7.26 6.97 -5.39
CA ALA A 163 6.03 7.55 -4.90
C ALA A 163 5.89 9.05 -5.18
N ARG A 164 6.97 9.82 -5.18
CA ARG A 164 6.92 11.26 -5.50
C ARG A 164 6.43 11.51 -6.92
N ARG A 165 7.03 10.84 -7.90
CA ARG A 165 6.63 10.94 -9.33
C ARG A 165 5.16 10.57 -9.51
N ASP A 166 4.74 9.47 -8.91
CA ASP A 166 3.39 8.94 -9.05
C ASP A 166 2.33 9.90 -8.50
N VAL A 167 2.64 10.53 -7.38
CA VAL A 167 1.76 11.49 -6.72
C VAL A 167 1.61 12.77 -7.55
N GLU A 168 2.69 13.32 -8.08
CA GLU A 168 2.65 14.52 -8.92
C GLU A 168 1.74 14.32 -10.13
N HIS A 169 1.87 13.18 -10.82
CA HIS A 169 1.02 12.85 -11.95
C HIS A 169 -0.46 12.66 -11.53
N GLY A 170 -0.73 11.92 -10.46
CA GLY A 170 -2.08 11.72 -9.95
C GLY A 170 -2.74 13.02 -9.48
N LEU A 171 -1.97 13.92 -8.87
CA LEU A 171 -2.44 15.23 -8.43
C LEU A 171 -2.82 16.10 -9.63
N GLN A 172 -2.00 16.14 -10.68
CA GLN A 172 -2.30 16.87 -11.91
C GLN A 172 -3.63 16.40 -12.49
N ILE A 173 -3.83 15.09 -12.69
CA ILE A 173 -5.09 14.52 -13.18
C ILE A 173 -6.27 14.96 -12.32
N THR A 174 -6.12 14.90 -11.00
CA THR A 174 -7.18 15.25 -10.04
C THR A 174 -7.55 16.72 -10.15
N LEU A 175 -6.58 17.62 -10.16
CA LEU A 175 -6.80 19.06 -10.24
C LEU A 175 -7.38 19.48 -11.62
N GLU A 176 -7.07 18.76 -12.67
CA GLU A 176 -7.62 19.01 -14.02
C GLU A 176 -9.05 18.52 -14.16
N TYR A 177 -9.44 17.47 -13.47
CA TYR A 177 -10.77 16.85 -13.59
C TYR A 177 -11.81 17.45 -12.65
N PHE A 178 -11.50 17.62 -11.38
CA PHE A 178 -12.45 18.07 -10.35
C PHE A 178 -12.45 19.60 -10.23
N LYS A 179 -13.29 20.29 -11.04
CA LYS A 179 -13.33 21.77 -11.13
C LYS A 179 -14.40 22.40 -10.28
N THR A 180 -15.58 21.80 -10.21
CA THR A 180 -16.72 22.34 -9.46
C THR A 180 -16.66 21.90 -7.99
N ARG A 181 -17.39 22.60 -7.13
CA ARG A 181 -17.50 22.24 -5.73
C ARG A 181 -18.03 20.80 -5.54
N ALA A 182 -19.06 20.43 -6.28
CA ALA A 182 -19.63 19.08 -6.20
C ALA A 182 -18.61 18.00 -6.58
N GLU A 183 -17.82 18.24 -7.65
CA GLU A 183 -16.74 17.33 -8.04
C GLU A 183 -15.64 17.26 -6.98
N GLN A 184 -15.27 18.38 -6.37
CA GLN A 184 -14.27 18.42 -5.30
C GLN A 184 -14.75 17.65 -4.06
N GLU A 185 -16.03 17.79 -3.69
CA GLU A 185 -16.65 16.98 -2.62
C GLU A 185 -16.64 15.48 -2.98
N ARG A 186 -16.88 15.14 -4.25
CA ARG A 186 -16.71 13.76 -4.76
C ARG A 186 -15.27 13.26 -4.61
N ALA A 187 -14.25 14.08 -4.95
CA ALA A 187 -12.84 13.73 -4.75
C ALA A 187 -12.52 13.44 -3.29
N LEU A 188 -13.01 14.26 -2.36
CA LEU A 188 -12.86 14.04 -0.92
C LEU A 188 -13.50 12.71 -0.47
N GLY A 189 -14.68 12.37 -1.01
CA GLY A 189 -15.34 11.09 -0.75
C GLY A 189 -14.52 9.89 -1.25
N ILE A 190 -13.90 10.02 -2.43
CA ILE A 190 -13.00 8.99 -3.00
C ILE A 190 -11.76 8.80 -2.12
N LEU A 191 -11.15 9.90 -1.67
CA LEU A 191 -10.01 9.84 -0.76
C LEU A 191 -10.39 9.22 0.58
N GLN A 192 -11.57 9.56 1.12
CA GLN A 192 -12.07 8.95 2.35
C GLN A 192 -12.27 7.44 2.19
N PHE A 193 -12.91 7.00 1.10
CA PHE A 193 -13.04 5.58 0.77
C PHE A 193 -11.67 4.87 0.78
N LYS A 194 -10.67 5.45 0.12
CA LYS A 194 -9.34 4.85 0.09
C LYS A 194 -8.67 4.82 1.46
N LEU A 195 -8.86 5.84 2.28
CA LEU A 195 -8.38 5.85 3.67
C LEU A 195 -9.07 4.76 4.50
N ASP A 196 -10.38 4.56 4.29
CA ASP A 196 -11.13 3.50 4.96
C ASP A 196 -10.65 2.09 4.55
N VAL A 197 -10.30 1.88 3.27
CA VAL A 197 -9.65 0.64 2.81
C VAL A 197 -8.36 0.37 3.58
N LEU A 198 -7.47 1.35 3.69
CA LEU A 198 -6.20 1.22 4.40
C LEU A 198 -6.38 0.99 5.90
N TRP A 199 -7.38 1.66 6.49
CA TRP A 199 -7.72 1.52 7.89
C TRP A 199 -8.29 0.13 8.20
N SER A 200 -9.25 -0.34 7.40
CA SER A 200 -9.89 -1.65 7.58
C SER A 200 -8.92 -2.82 7.45
N MET A 201 -7.89 -2.69 6.60
CA MET A 201 -6.81 -3.67 6.56
C MET A 201 -6.10 -3.79 7.91
N LEU A 202 -5.81 -2.67 8.56
CA LEU A 202 -5.14 -2.64 9.87
C LEU A 202 -6.06 -3.09 10.99
N ASP A 203 -7.37 -2.76 10.94
CA ASP A 203 -8.37 -3.29 11.87
C ASP A 203 -8.40 -4.82 11.84
N ALA A 204 -8.43 -5.42 10.65
CA ALA A 204 -8.41 -6.88 10.50
C ALA A 204 -7.16 -7.51 11.11
N MET A 205 -5.99 -6.87 10.93
CA MET A 205 -4.74 -7.33 11.52
C MET A 205 -4.73 -7.12 13.04
N GLN A 206 -5.24 -5.99 13.54
CA GLN A 206 -5.31 -5.72 14.96
C GLN A 206 -6.20 -6.71 15.69
N ILE A 207 -7.36 -7.04 15.14
CA ILE A 207 -8.28 -8.03 15.70
C ILE A 207 -7.62 -9.42 15.74
N ASN A 208 -6.94 -9.80 14.66
CA ASN A 208 -6.35 -11.15 14.56
C ASN A 208 -5.09 -11.32 15.43
N TYR A 209 -4.23 -10.30 15.51
CA TYR A 209 -2.94 -10.39 16.18
C TYR A 209 -2.91 -9.74 17.57
N GLY A 210 -3.98 -9.07 18.01
CA GLY A 210 -4.19 -8.60 19.38
C GLY A 210 -3.25 -7.48 19.80
N ILE A 211 -3.18 -6.35 19.09
CA ILE A 211 -2.39 -5.21 19.54
C ILE A 211 -3.14 -4.42 20.62
N GLY A 212 -2.48 -4.19 21.74
CA GLY A 212 -2.99 -3.40 22.86
C GLY A 212 -3.77 -4.23 23.90
N GLU A 213 -4.04 -5.51 23.66
CA GLU A 213 -4.53 -6.41 24.68
C GLU A 213 -3.33 -7.14 25.32
N THR A 214 -3.02 -6.79 26.56
CA THR A 214 -2.23 -7.67 27.43
C THR A 214 -3.05 -8.96 27.57
N ARG A 215 -2.70 -10.03 26.85
CA ARG A 215 -3.23 -11.34 27.15
C ARG A 215 -2.75 -11.67 28.58
N HIS A 216 -3.61 -11.44 29.56
CA HIS A 216 -3.44 -12.06 30.86
C HIS A 216 -3.61 -13.57 30.65
N VAL A 217 -2.52 -14.29 30.62
CA VAL A 217 -2.46 -15.75 30.74
C VAL A 217 -2.68 -16.13 32.18
#